data_74f45d7d0bef792f2a024f62afde60f6
#
_entry.id   74f45d7d0bef792f2a024f62afde60f6
#
_cell.length_a   1.000
_cell.length_b   1.000
_cell.length_c   1.000
_cell.angle_alpha   90.00
_cell.angle_beta   90.00
_cell.angle_gamma   90.00
#
_symmetry.space_group_name_H-M   'P 1'
#
loop_
_entity.id
_entity.type
_entity.pdbx_description
1 polymer ?
#
loop_
_entity_poly.entity_id
_entity_poly.type
_entity_poly.pdbx_seq_one_letter_code
_entity_poly.pdbx_strand_id
1 'polypeptide(L)'
;MSNSTRQGGGGPEADEEYKVADTRAKFAQAVKAGRKLNDVSWTNGRVILSNKRLVLVSNGGKRTLALSNVDGIGGRYDANQEIQRVSNYVSLRIDDDAFLVAAEDHEEFRTDLYRAFLDRTVIRARHPAIRGGVVQDTEWEQARLKVEADGVSVAQQSGAFVRLELDDIGTLEETERTVMEEKAPVIEAEHTDDEGTSVQTYLSGDPWLVAVIKSYLGQGRDQNRGAVELSESEREVLMALYSGVSSFEVPNFLGMDVDRVEEIFERLIEVDVLEEVRTRREVSLEPRGRNIASEAMNEQ
;
A
#
# COMPACT_ATOMS: atom_id res chain seq x y z
N MET A 1 2.73 -0.99 54.06
CA MET A 1 1.70 -1.52 53.15
C MET A 1 1.23 -0.37 52.26
N SER A 2 1.87 -0.19 51.12
CA SER A 2 1.48 0.84 50.16
C SER A 2 1.05 0.16 48.88
N ASN A 3 -0.22 0.24 48.61
CA ASN A 3 -0.87 -0.30 47.44
C ASN A 3 -0.66 0.69 46.28
N SER A 4 0.24 0.37 45.36
CA SER A 4 0.43 1.12 44.12
C SER A 4 -0.51 0.60 43.07
N THR A 5 -1.63 1.28 42.89
CA THR A 5 -2.60 1.01 41.83
C THR A 5 -1.99 1.45 40.52
N ARG A 6 -1.58 0.52 39.67
CA ARG A 6 -1.24 0.78 38.25
C ARG A 6 -2.53 1.20 37.53
N GLN A 7 -2.63 2.45 37.19
CA GLN A 7 -3.60 2.93 36.20
C GLN A 7 -3.18 2.38 34.84
N GLY A 8 -3.92 1.41 34.34
CA GLY A 8 -3.87 0.98 32.94
C GLY A 8 -4.39 2.11 32.06
N GLY A 9 -3.56 2.61 31.17
CA GLY A 9 -3.98 3.52 30.12
C GLY A 9 -4.91 2.78 29.15
N GLY A 10 -6.22 2.87 29.39
CA GLY A 10 -7.22 2.48 28.41
C GLY A 10 -7.17 3.50 27.27
N GLY A 11 -6.85 3.05 26.05
CA GLY A 11 -7.12 3.83 24.85
C GLY A 11 -8.62 4.10 24.74
N PRO A 12 -9.04 5.13 23.98
CA PRO A 12 -10.46 5.50 23.84
C PRO A 12 -11.26 4.27 23.39
N GLU A 13 -12.45 4.11 23.96
CA GLU A 13 -13.38 3.05 23.58
C GLU A 13 -13.74 3.20 22.10
N ALA A 14 -14.05 2.10 21.40
CA ALA A 14 -14.26 2.06 19.94
C ALA A 14 -15.35 3.03 19.44
N ASP A 15 -16.21 3.54 20.33
CA ASP A 15 -17.30 4.47 20.01
C ASP A 15 -17.04 5.93 20.41
N GLU A 16 -15.88 6.24 21.03
CA GLU A 16 -15.54 7.60 21.42
C GLU A 16 -14.98 8.39 20.22
N GLU A 17 -15.47 9.64 20.04
CA GLU A 17 -14.93 10.52 19.02
C GLU A 17 -13.61 11.13 19.46
N TYR A 18 -12.56 10.96 18.65
CA TYR A 18 -11.26 11.57 18.89
C TYR A 18 -10.75 12.32 17.65
N LYS A 19 -9.96 13.35 17.87
CA LYS A 19 -9.34 14.13 16.82
C LYS A 19 -8.17 13.36 16.20
N VAL A 20 -8.18 13.26 14.86
CA VAL A 20 -7.14 12.63 14.05
C VAL A 20 -6.17 13.69 13.50
N ALA A 21 -6.72 14.76 12.86
CA ALA A 21 -5.91 15.83 12.29
C ALA A 21 -6.52 17.21 12.55
N ASP A 22 -5.68 18.24 12.46
CA ASP A 22 -6.07 19.63 12.60
C ASP A 22 -5.05 20.53 11.90
N THR A 23 -5.31 20.88 10.63
CA THR A 23 -4.34 21.53 9.75
C THR A 23 -4.95 22.68 8.95
N ARG A 24 -4.11 23.57 8.44
CA ARG A 24 -4.50 24.57 7.45
C ARG A 24 -4.77 23.89 6.11
N ALA A 25 -5.80 24.35 5.42
CA ALA A 25 -6.14 23.81 4.13
C ALA A 25 -6.85 24.83 3.25
N LYS A 26 -6.83 24.57 1.95
CA LYS A 26 -7.79 25.15 1.01
C LYS A 26 -8.84 24.08 0.72
N PHE A 27 -10.08 24.48 0.60
CA PHE A 27 -11.14 23.55 0.23
C PHE A 27 -12.13 24.19 -0.74
N ALA A 28 -12.76 23.33 -1.55
CA ALA A 28 -13.74 23.75 -2.53
C ALA A 28 -14.86 22.71 -2.63
N GLN A 29 -16.05 23.11 -3.02
CA GLN A 29 -17.12 22.20 -3.42
C GLN A 29 -17.15 22.14 -4.94
N ALA A 30 -16.91 20.96 -5.52
CA ALA A 30 -16.87 20.74 -6.96
C ALA A 30 -18.21 20.26 -7.53
N VAL A 31 -18.99 19.53 -6.70
CA VAL A 31 -20.34 19.04 -7.04
C VAL A 31 -21.29 19.44 -5.93
N LYS A 32 -22.49 19.86 -6.30
CA LYS A 32 -23.59 20.19 -5.37
C LYS A 32 -24.89 19.60 -5.87
N ALA A 33 -25.55 18.80 -5.05
CA ALA A 33 -26.78 18.10 -5.39
C ALA A 33 -26.70 17.38 -6.76
N GLY A 34 -25.61 16.62 -6.98
CA GLY A 34 -25.35 15.86 -8.21
C GLY A 34 -24.91 16.70 -9.42
N ARG A 35 -24.83 18.01 -9.31
CA ARG A 35 -24.46 18.90 -10.43
C ARG A 35 -23.06 19.44 -10.27
N LYS A 36 -22.24 19.27 -11.29
CA LYS A 36 -20.90 19.92 -11.36
C LYS A 36 -21.06 21.43 -11.33
N LEU A 37 -20.28 22.09 -10.49
CA LEU A 37 -20.21 23.53 -10.43
C LEU A 37 -19.17 24.04 -11.46
N ASN A 38 -19.56 25.01 -12.28
CA ASN A 38 -18.65 25.59 -13.28
C ASN A 38 -17.75 26.69 -12.68
N ASP A 39 -18.24 27.36 -11.64
CA ASP A 39 -17.51 28.42 -10.94
C ASP A 39 -17.10 27.93 -9.56
N VAL A 40 -15.99 27.17 -9.54
CA VAL A 40 -15.42 26.58 -8.31
C VAL A 40 -14.17 27.36 -7.94
N SER A 41 -14.15 27.89 -6.72
CA SER A 41 -13.00 28.62 -6.17
C SER A 41 -12.52 28.01 -4.87
N TRP A 42 -11.22 28.11 -4.60
CA TRP A 42 -10.61 27.66 -3.36
C TRP A 42 -10.89 28.63 -2.21
N THR A 43 -11.40 28.11 -1.13
CA THR A 43 -11.58 28.87 0.13
C THR A 43 -10.45 28.50 1.08
N ASN A 44 -9.70 29.50 1.55
CA ASN A 44 -8.69 29.30 2.59
C ASN A 44 -9.35 29.10 3.93
N GLY A 45 -8.81 28.16 4.71
CA GLY A 45 -9.36 27.87 6.01
C GLY A 45 -8.56 26.82 6.79
N ARG A 46 -9.26 26.09 7.61
CA ARG A 46 -8.74 25.02 8.45
C ARG A 46 -9.61 23.79 8.34
N VAL A 47 -8.98 22.63 8.36
CA VAL A 47 -9.64 21.34 8.35
C VAL A 47 -9.37 20.65 9.67
N ILE A 48 -10.43 20.16 10.32
CA ILE A 48 -10.34 19.35 11.53
C ILE A 48 -10.98 18.00 11.22
N LEU A 49 -10.20 16.94 11.36
CA LEU A 49 -10.61 15.57 11.12
C LEU A 49 -10.71 14.81 12.44
N SER A 50 -11.80 14.12 12.65
CA SER A 50 -11.94 13.10 13.69
C SER A 50 -12.23 11.74 13.05
N ASN A 51 -12.26 10.68 13.85
CA ASN A 51 -12.72 9.36 13.40
C ASN A 51 -14.21 9.30 13.00
N LYS A 52 -14.98 10.41 13.14
CA LYS A 52 -16.42 10.45 12.81
C LYS A 52 -16.79 11.53 11.81
N ARG A 53 -16.02 12.61 11.71
CA ARG A 53 -16.38 13.76 10.87
C ARG A 53 -15.19 14.57 10.41
N LEU A 54 -15.38 15.21 9.28
CA LEU A 54 -14.50 16.25 8.73
C LEU A 54 -15.18 17.62 8.92
N VAL A 55 -14.47 18.57 9.48
CA VAL A 55 -14.96 19.93 9.71
C VAL A 55 -14.12 20.91 8.90
N LEU A 56 -14.76 21.62 7.97
CA LEU A 56 -14.19 22.70 7.18
C LEU A 56 -14.53 24.03 7.83
N VAL A 57 -13.52 24.82 8.20
CA VAL A 57 -13.67 26.10 8.89
C VAL A 57 -13.06 27.21 8.04
N SER A 58 -13.81 28.27 7.78
CA SER A 58 -13.32 29.47 7.07
C SER A 58 -13.92 30.73 7.69
N ASN A 59 -13.51 31.89 7.17
CA ASN A 59 -14.13 33.16 7.56
C ASN A 59 -15.63 33.22 7.23
N GLY A 60 -16.10 32.44 6.24
CA GLY A 60 -17.51 32.33 5.85
C GLY A 60 -18.32 31.38 6.71
N GLY A 61 -17.72 30.72 7.71
CA GLY A 61 -18.41 29.81 8.60
C GLY A 61 -17.77 28.43 8.72
N LYS A 62 -18.57 27.52 9.28
CA LYS A 62 -18.17 26.13 9.56
C LYS A 62 -19.10 25.17 8.80
N ARG A 63 -18.53 24.16 8.15
CA ARG A 63 -19.25 23.04 7.54
C ARG A 63 -18.75 21.73 8.16
N THR A 64 -19.69 20.90 8.59
CA THR A 64 -19.40 19.58 9.15
C THR A 64 -19.89 18.50 8.19
N LEU A 65 -19.02 17.56 7.86
CA LEU A 65 -19.25 16.43 6.96
C LEU A 65 -19.08 15.14 7.76
N ALA A 66 -20.12 14.32 7.85
CA ALA A 66 -20.04 13.03 8.54
C ALA A 66 -19.26 12.04 7.68
N LEU A 67 -18.28 11.35 8.25
CA LEU A 67 -17.49 10.35 7.51
C LEU A 67 -18.32 9.13 7.13
N SER A 68 -19.37 8.83 7.88
CA SER A 68 -20.35 7.77 7.55
C SER A 68 -21.10 7.99 6.24
N ASN A 69 -21.13 9.22 5.73
CA ASN A 69 -21.81 9.57 4.49
C ASN A 69 -20.85 9.68 3.30
N VAL A 70 -19.55 9.41 3.53
CA VAL A 70 -18.56 9.39 2.45
C VAL A 70 -18.73 8.11 1.67
N ASP A 71 -18.99 8.22 0.38
CA ASP A 71 -19.18 7.10 -0.55
C ASP A 71 -18.10 7.05 -1.64
N GLY A 72 -17.13 7.97 -1.62
CA GLY A 72 -15.99 7.98 -2.53
C GLY A 72 -14.83 8.83 -2.01
N ILE A 73 -13.61 8.27 -2.13
CA ILE A 73 -12.34 8.96 -1.88
C ILE A 73 -11.51 8.90 -3.16
N GLY A 74 -10.88 10.02 -3.51
CA GLY A 74 -10.06 10.12 -4.70
C GLY A 74 -10.86 10.58 -5.93
N GLY A 75 -10.18 10.55 -7.07
CA GLY A 75 -10.70 11.09 -8.33
C GLY A 75 -10.30 12.55 -8.56
N ARG A 76 -10.07 12.87 -9.82
CA ARG A 76 -9.67 14.21 -10.24
C ARG A 76 -10.91 14.97 -10.73
N TYR A 77 -11.06 16.19 -10.26
CA TYR A 77 -12.14 17.08 -10.69
C TYR A 77 -11.54 18.25 -11.46
N ASP A 78 -11.57 18.17 -12.79
CA ASP A 78 -11.12 19.24 -13.70
C ASP A 78 -12.28 20.24 -13.94
N ALA A 79 -12.72 20.89 -12.87
CA ALA A 79 -13.89 21.79 -12.94
C ALA A 79 -13.55 23.10 -13.68
N ASN A 80 -12.37 23.68 -13.42
CA ASN A 80 -11.87 24.89 -14.05
C ASN A 80 -10.36 25.05 -13.87
N GLN A 81 -9.77 26.12 -14.45
CA GLN A 81 -8.33 26.38 -14.38
C GLN A 81 -7.81 26.61 -12.94
N GLU A 82 -8.62 27.12 -12.03
CA GLU A 82 -8.21 27.32 -10.63
C GLU A 82 -8.04 25.99 -9.91
N ILE A 83 -8.91 25.03 -10.14
CA ILE A 83 -8.81 23.69 -9.57
C ILE A 83 -7.62 22.96 -10.17
N GLN A 84 -7.37 23.09 -11.49
CA GLN A 84 -6.25 22.45 -12.17
C GLN A 84 -4.87 22.94 -11.69
N ARG A 85 -4.77 24.16 -11.14
CA ARG A 85 -3.52 24.70 -10.60
C ARG A 85 -3.09 24.08 -9.26
N VAL A 86 -4.00 23.41 -8.56
CA VAL A 86 -3.68 22.70 -7.32
C VAL A 86 -3.60 21.22 -7.64
N SER A 87 -2.38 20.69 -7.69
CA SER A 87 -2.14 19.28 -8.05
C SER A 87 -2.46 18.32 -6.90
N ASN A 88 -2.27 18.77 -5.66
CA ASN A 88 -2.33 17.93 -4.48
C ASN A 88 -3.58 18.26 -3.65
N TYR A 89 -4.64 17.51 -3.85
CA TYR A 89 -5.86 17.57 -3.04
C TYR A 89 -6.48 16.18 -2.90
N VAL A 90 -7.20 15.98 -1.82
CA VAL A 90 -8.09 14.82 -1.64
C VAL A 90 -9.48 15.23 -2.07
N SER A 91 -10.15 14.40 -2.87
CA SER A 91 -11.57 14.56 -3.17
C SER A 91 -12.40 13.57 -2.34
N LEU A 92 -13.49 14.08 -1.77
CA LEU A 92 -14.45 13.32 -0.99
C LEU A 92 -15.83 13.46 -1.62
N ARG A 93 -16.41 12.33 -2.00
CA ARG A 93 -17.81 12.28 -2.41
C ARG A 93 -18.66 11.93 -1.19
N ILE A 94 -19.71 12.72 -0.97
CA ILE A 94 -20.59 12.64 0.19
C ILE A 94 -22.01 12.83 -0.30
N ASP A 95 -22.79 11.78 -0.31
CA ASP A 95 -24.10 11.76 -0.94
C ASP A 95 -23.98 12.26 -2.42
N ASP A 96 -24.73 13.31 -2.78
CA ASP A 96 -24.68 13.93 -4.12
C ASP A 96 -23.67 15.09 -4.24
N ASP A 97 -22.85 15.33 -3.23
CA ASP A 97 -21.87 16.42 -3.19
C ASP A 97 -20.44 15.91 -3.38
N ALA A 98 -19.54 16.75 -3.89
CA ALA A 98 -18.10 16.46 -3.89
C ALA A 98 -17.31 17.66 -3.34
N PHE A 99 -16.43 17.35 -2.40
CA PHE A 99 -15.54 18.31 -1.74
C PHE A 99 -14.09 18.01 -2.09
N LEU A 100 -13.33 19.06 -2.34
CA LEU A 100 -11.89 19.01 -2.57
C LEU A 100 -11.21 19.64 -1.36
N VAL A 101 -10.19 18.98 -0.84
CA VAL A 101 -9.41 19.44 0.31
C VAL A 101 -7.93 19.37 -0.02
N ALA A 102 -7.26 20.52 -0.07
CA ALA A 102 -5.84 20.66 -0.25
C ALA A 102 -5.22 21.10 1.09
N ALA A 103 -4.81 20.15 1.89
CA ALA A 103 -4.14 20.39 3.17
C ALA A 103 -2.71 20.91 2.95
N GLU A 104 -2.16 21.60 3.97
CA GLU A 104 -0.79 22.13 3.94
C GLU A 104 0.24 20.99 3.80
N ASP A 105 0.06 19.93 4.59
CA ASP A 105 0.73 18.65 4.37
C ASP A 105 -0.27 17.67 3.77
N HIS A 106 -0.15 17.46 2.46
CA HIS A 106 -1.09 16.63 1.70
C HIS A 106 -0.97 15.15 2.04
N GLU A 107 0.27 14.64 2.14
CA GLU A 107 0.52 13.22 2.36
C GLU A 107 0.13 12.79 3.77
N GLU A 108 0.48 13.59 4.78
CA GLU A 108 0.08 13.35 6.16
C GLU A 108 -1.45 13.39 6.29
N PHE A 109 -2.10 14.40 5.73
CA PHE A 109 -3.56 14.51 5.78
C PHE A 109 -4.26 13.36 5.07
N ARG A 110 -3.72 12.89 3.94
CA ARG A 110 -4.25 11.74 3.20
C ARG A 110 -4.18 10.47 4.05
N THR A 111 -3.04 10.21 4.68
CA THR A 111 -2.86 9.08 5.62
C THR A 111 -3.81 9.19 6.81
N ASP A 112 -3.94 10.37 7.40
CA ASP A 112 -4.88 10.62 8.50
C ASP A 112 -6.33 10.39 8.11
N LEU A 113 -6.69 10.71 6.87
CA LEU A 113 -8.04 10.44 6.36
C LEU A 113 -8.31 8.92 6.28
N TYR A 114 -7.36 8.13 5.73
CA TYR A 114 -7.51 6.67 5.73
C TYR A 114 -7.50 6.10 7.15
N ARG A 115 -6.69 6.65 8.03
CA ARG A 115 -6.70 6.28 9.46
C ARG A 115 -8.08 6.54 10.08
N ALA A 116 -8.72 7.66 9.77
CA ALA A 116 -10.06 7.97 10.28
C ALA A 116 -11.13 6.98 9.80
N PHE A 117 -10.96 6.37 8.62
CA PHE A 117 -11.90 5.38 8.09
C PHE A 117 -11.59 3.94 8.52
N LEU A 118 -10.31 3.57 8.57
CA LEU A 118 -9.88 2.18 8.65
C LEU A 118 -9.39 1.76 10.04
N ASP A 119 -8.89 2.72 10.84
CA ASP A 119 -8.26 2.38 12.11
C ASP A 119 -9.27 1.74 13.09
N ARG A 120 -8.87 0.62 13.70
CA ARG A 120 -9.69 -0.21 14.59
C ARG A 120 -10.92 -0.86 13.95
N THR A 121 -11.10 -0.73 12.65
CA THR A 121 -12.21 -1.39 11.95
C THR A 121 -12.04 -2.90 11.98
N VAL A 122 -13.15 -3.60 12.13
CA VAL A 122 -13.18 -5.06 12.11
C VAL A 122 -13.52 -5.53 10.70
N ILE A 123 -12.66 -6.37 10.14
CA ILE A 123 -12.81 -6.99 8.83
C ILE A 123 -12.73 -8.52 8.94
N ARG A 124 -12.82 -9.22 7.82
CA ARG A 124 -12.42 -10.60 7.66
C ARG A 124 -11.07 -10.66 6.94
N ALA A 125 -10.15 -11.46 7.46
CA ALA A 125 -8.86 -11.69 6.84
C ALA A 125 -8.55 -13.18 6.76
N ARG A 126 -7.84 -13.56 5.71
CA ARG A 126 -7.23 -14.88 5.55
C ARG A 126 -5.77 -14.68 5.22
N HIS A 127 -4.87 -15.12 6.11
CA HIS A 127 -3.43 -14.91 5.96
C HIS A 127 -2.63 -16.07 6.58
N PRO A 128 -1.60 -16.56 5.87
CA PRO A 128 -1.40 -16.39 4.44
C PRO A 128 -2.45 -17.22 3.67
N ALA A 129 -3.03 -16.66 2.61
CA ALA A 129 -3.94 -17.40 1.73
C ALA A 129 -3.15 -18.25 0.72
N ILE A 130 -2.07 -17.68 0.19
CA ILE A 130 -1.09 -18.34 -0.70
C ILE A 130 0.30 -17.96 -0.18
N ARG A 131 1.25 -18.90 -0.22
CA ARG A 131 2.65 -18.67 0.11
C ARG A 131 3.54 -19.39 -0.88
N GLY A 132 4.47 -18.66 -1.53
CA GLY A 132 5.34 -19.23 -2.56
C GLY A 132 4.56 -19.92 -3.70
N GLY A 133 3.41 -19.38 -4.09
CA GLY A 133 2.52 -19.97 -5.10
C GLY A 133 1.67 -21.16 -4.62
N VAL A 134 1.78 -21.58 -3.35
CA VAL A 134 1.02 -22.72 -2.80
C VAL A 134 -0.13 -22.22 -1.92
N VAL A 135 -1.36 -22.65 -2.22
CA VAL A 135 -2.54 -22.34 -1.41
C VAL A 135 -2.36 -22.96 -0.01
N GLN A 136 -2.58 -22.12 1.01
CA GLN A 136 -2.44 -22.53 2.40
C GLN A 136 -3.77 -22.99 2.98
N ASP A 137 -3.72 -23.92 3.94
CA ASP A 137 -4.87 -24.39 4.70
C ASP A 137 -5.17 -23.45 5.88
N THR A 138 -5.49 -22.20 5.55
CA THR A 138 -5.87 -21.16 6.50
C THR A 138 -7.34 -20.82 6.32
N GLU A 139 -7.98 -20.34 7.38
CA GLU A 139 -9.40 -20.00 7.38
C GLU A 139 -9.62 -18.48 7.44
N TRP A 140 -10.84 -18.06 7.15
CA TRP A 140 -11.27 -16.68 7.32
C TRP A 140 -11.48 -16.37 8.80
N GLU A 141 -10.82 -15.35 9.32
CA GLU A 141 -10.92 -14.91 10.70
C GLU A 141 -11.36 -13.43 10.77
N GLN A 142 -11.89 -13.07 11.94
CA GLN A 142 -12.02 -11.65 12.27
C GLN A 142 -10.63 -11.04 12.48
N ALA A 143 -10.42 -9.84 11.93
CA ALA A 143 -9.20 -9.10 12.10
C ALA A 143 -9.49 -7.63 12.36
N ARG A 144 -8.57 -6.95 13.03
CA ARG A 144 -8.60 -5.50 13.24
C ARG A 144 -7.51 -4.85 12.42
N LEU A 145 -7.87 -3.75 11.80
CA LEU A 145 -6.93 -2.91 11.05
C LEU A 145 -6.31 -1.84 11.94
N LYS A 146 -5.05 -1.52 11.66
CA LYS A 146 -4.36 -0.34 12.15
C LYS A 146 -3.62 0.32 10.99
N VAL A 147 -3.97 1.56 10.69
CA VAL A 147 -3.32 2.32 9.62
C VAL A 147 -2.07 3.01 10.16
N GLU A 148 -0.96 2.80 9.48
CA GLU A 148 0.34 3.41 9.74
C GLU A 148 0.71 4.37 8.61
N ALA A 149 1.83 5.07 8.68
CA ALA A 149 2.21 6.03 7.65
C ALA A 149 2.55 5.35 6.31
N ASP A 150 3.11 4.16 6.39
CA ASP A 150 3.71 3.38 5.31
C ASP A 150 3.00 2.05 5.06
N GLY A 151 1.85 1.78 5.72
CA GLY A 151 1.16 0.52 5.54
C GLY A 151 -0.05 0.30 6.44
N VAL A 152 -0.56 -0.91 6.42
CA VAL A 152 -1.65 -1.36 7.28
C VAL A 152 -1.27 -2.65 8.02
N SER A 153 -1.44 -2.63 9.31
CA SER A 153 -1.31 -3.82 10.15
C SER A 153 -2.67 -4.51 10.31
N VAL A 154 -2.68 -5.81 10.18
CA VAL A 154 -3.86 -6.69 10.28
C VAL A 154 -3.64 -7.67 11.42
N ALA A 155 -4.38 -7.52 12.50
CA ALA A 155 -4.33 -8.41 13.67
C ALA A 155 -5.53 -9.35 13.66
N GLN A 156 -5.29 -10.65 13.44
CA GLN A 156 -6.32 -11.69 13.42
C GLN A 156 -6.71 -12.16 14.83
N GLN A 157 -7.88 -12.73 14.97
CA GLN A 157 -8.40 -13.21 16.25
C GLN A 157 -7.56 -14.35 16.84
N SER A 158 -6.96 -15.19 16.01
CA SER A 158 -6.01 -16.26 16.40
C SER A 158 -4.73 -15.73 17.04
N GLY A 159 -4.44 -14.44 16.91
CA GLY A 159 -3.19 -13.79 17.27
C GLY A 159 -2.18 -13.70 16.12
N ALA A 160 -2.53 -14.21 14.95
CA ALA A 160 -1.71 -13.98 13.76
C ALA A 160 -1.72 -12.48 13.40
N PHE A 161 -0.58 -11.99 12.95
CA PHE A 161 -0.35 -10.60 12.63
C PHE A 161 0.38 -10.51 11.30
N VAL A 162 -0.06 -9.61 10.45
CA VAL A 162 0.63 -9.28 9.20
C VAL A 162 0.63 -7.77 9.01
N ARG A 163 1.75 -7.24 8.53
CA ARG A 163 1.89 -5.87 8.07
C ARG A 163 1.99 -5.86 6.55
N LEU A 164 1.14 -5.08 5.93
CA LEU A 164 1.13 -4.82 4.50
C LEU A 164 1.76 -3.45 4.28
N GLU A 165 2.99 -3.41 3.82
CA GLU A 165 3.71 -2.17 3.52
C GLU A 165 3.31 -1.67 2.13
N LEU A 166 3.10 -0.36 1.98
CA LEU A 166 2.59 0.22 0.73
C LEU A 166 3.56 0.04 -0.43
N ASP A 167 4.85 0.07 -0.16
CA ASP A 167 5.93 -0.10 -1.13
C ASP A 167 6.20 -1.56 -1.51
N ASP A 168 5.76 -2.53 -0.66
CA ASP A 168 5.89 -3.96 -0.90
C ASP A 168 4.65 -4.58 -1.57
N ILE A 169 3.59 -3.81 -1.83
CA ILE A 169 2.41 -4.35 -2.52
C ILE A 169 2.73 -4.61 -4.01
N GLY A 170 2.83 -5.87 -4.36
CA GLY A 170 3.02 -6.35 -5.73
C GLY A 170 1.71 -6.32 -6.53
N THR A 171 0.89 -7.34 -6.40
CA THR A 171 -0.42 -7.44 -7.04
C THR A 171 -1.51 -7.06 -6.05
N LEU A 172 -2.49 -6.29 -6.52
CA LEU A 172 -3.67 -5.89 -5.74
C LEU A 172 -4.92 -6.04 -6.60
N GLU A 173 -5.69 -7.07 -6.33
CA GLU A 173 -6.89 -7.40 -7.10
C GLU A 173 -8.13 -7.39 -6.21
N GLU A 174 -9.26 -7.05 -6.80
CA GLU A 174 -10.56 -7.17 -6.16
C GLU A 174 -11.36 -8.26 -6.88
N THR A 175 -11.77 -9.25 -6.12
CA THR A 175 -12.51 -10.41 -6.60
C THR A 175 -13.77 -10.63 -5.76
N GLU A 176 -14.66 -11.50 -6.21
CA GLU A 176 -15.78 -12.00 -5.41
C GLU A 176 -15.47 -13.42 -4.95
N ARG A 177 -15.45 -13.68 -3.65
CA ARG A 177 -15.18 -14.99 -3.08
C ARG A 177 -16.24 -15.37 -2.03
N THR A 178 -16.30 -16.66 -1.70
CA THR A 178 -17.07 -17.13 -0.54
C THR A 178 -16.26 -16.83 0.74
N VAL A 179 -16.83 -16.00 1.59
CA VAL A 179 -16.28 -15.61 2.90
C VAL A 179 -17.29 -16.04 3.95
N MET A 180 -16.93 -17.02 4.79
CA MET A 180 -17.84 -17.54 5.84
C MET A 180 -19.25 -17.88 5.31
N GLU A 181 -19.33 -18.64 4.22
CA GLU A 181 -20.55 -19.13 3.56
C GLU A 181 -21.32 -18.09 2.71
N GLU A 182 -20.93 -16.80 2.73
CA GLU A 182 -21.54 -15.74 1.91
C GLU A 182 -20.59 -15.25 0.82
N LYS A 183 -21.14 -14.81 -0.32
CA LYS A 183 -20.37 -14.13 -1.36
C LYS A 183 -20.11 -12.69 -0.93
N ALA A 184 -18.85 -12.31 -0.97
CA ALA A 184 -18.40 -10.98 -0.57
C ALA A 184 -17.23 -10.48 -1.42
N PRO A 185 -17.04 -9.16 -1.54
CA PRO A 185 -15.87 -8.59 -2.18
C PRO A 185 -14.63 -8.88 -1.33
N VAL A 186 -13.54 -9.25 -2.01
CA VAL A 186 -12.26 -9.60 -1.41
C VAL A 186 -11.15 -8.85 -2.13
N ILE A 187 -10.27 -8.24 -1.37
CA ILE A 187 -8.98 -7.77 -1.86
C ILE A 187 -7.96 -8.87 -1.68
N GLU A 188 -7.29 -9.21 -2.75
CA GLU A 188 -6.15 -10.10 -2.80
C GLU A 188 -4.91 -9.25 -2.94
N ALA A 189 -4.16 -9.11 -1.85
CA ALA A 189 -2.93 -8.34 -1.80
C ALA A 189 -1.73 -9.29 -1.76
N GLU A 190 -0.88 -9.20 -2.77
CA GLU A 190 0.41 -9.87 -2.81
C GLU A 190 1.47 -8.96 -2.20
N HIS A 191 2.27 -9.51 -1.32
CA HIS A 191 3.37 -8.85 -0.62
C HIS A 191 4.42 -9.88 -0.21
N THR A 192 5.49 -9.44 0.43
CA THR A 192 6.58 -10.31 0.89
C THR A 192 6.48 -10.54 2.40
N ASP A 193 6.73 -11.77 2.85
CA ASP A 193 6.83 -12.06 4.29
C ASP A 193 8.25 -11.78 4.83
N ASP A 194 8.42 -11.86 6.16
CA ASP A 194 9.71 -11.61 6.84
C ASP A 194 10.84 -12.54 6.36
N GLU A 195 10.54 -13.62 5.64
CA GLU A 195 11.51 -14.57 5.08
C GLU A 195 11.83 -14.27 3.59
N GLY A 196 11.26 -13.20 3.02
CA GLY A 196 11.42 -12.83 1.62
C GLY A 196 10.60 -13.69 0.66
N THR A 197 9.57 -14.39 1.14
CA THR A 197 8.69 -15.22 0.31
C THR A 197 7.45 -14.44 -0.09
N SER A 198 7.07 -14.51 -1.38
CA SER A 198 5.79 -13.94 -1.84
C SER A 198 4.61 -14.63 -1.15
N VAL A 199 3.74 -13.82 -0.56
CA VAL A 199 2.51 -14.26 0.10
C VAL A 199 1.32 -13.43 -0.38
N GLN A 200 0.13 -14.04 -0.34
CA GLN A 200 -1.11 -13.32 -0.56
C GLN A 200 -1.92 -13.27 0.72
N THR A 201 -2.38 -12.08 1.04
CA THR A 201 -3.33 -11.81 2.13
C THR A 201 -4.66 -11.41 1.53
N TYR A 202 -5.73 -12.06 1.98
CA TYR A 202 -7.09 -11.76 1.55
C TYR A 202 -7.81 -10.97 2.63
N LEU A 203 -8.40 -9.84 2.22
CA LEU A 203 -9.14 -8.93 3.11
C LEU A 203 -10.56 -8.76 2.57
N SER A 204 -11.56 -8.87 3.44
CA SER A 204 -12.97 -8.73 3.10
C SER A 204 -13.76 -8.00 4.19
N GLY A 205 -14.82 -7.35 3.79
CA GLY A 205 -15.70 -6.60 4.67
C GLY A 205 -16.87 -6.00 3.91
N ASP A 206 -17.44 -4.96 4.46
CA ASP A 206 -18.40 -4.11 3.77
C ASP A 206 -17.83 -3.60 2.42
N PRO A 207 -18.60 -3.54 1.33
CA PRO A 207 -18.11 -3.14 0.01
C PRO A 207 -17.41 -1.76 0.00
N TRP A 208 -17.95 -0.80 0.77
CA TRP A 208 -17.32 0.51 0.90
C TRP A 208 -15.94 0.40 1.58
N LEU A 209 -15.87 -0.35 2.66
CA LEU A 209 -14.64 -0.57 3.41
C LEU A 209 -13.56 -1.25 2.55
N VAL A 210 -13.95 -2.26 1.77
CA VAL A 210 -13.08 -2.94 0.79
C VAL A 210 -12.54 -1.95 -0.23
N ALA A 211 -13.39 -1.08 -0.78
CA ALA A 211 -12.97 -0.04 -1.72
C ALA A 211 -11.98 0.96 -1.08
N VAL A 212 -12.17 1.34 0.18
CA VAL A 212 -11.25 2.23 0.92
C VAL A 212 -9.90 1.54 1.17
N ILE A 213 -9.90 0.28 1.60
CA ILE A 213 -8.67 -0.51 1.79
C ILE A 213 -7.90 -0.62 0.47
N LYS A 214 -8.60 -0.98 -0.62
CA LYS A 214 -7.99 -1.05 -1.96
C LYS A 214 -7.38 0.27 -2.40
N SER A 215 -8.11 1.37 -2.16
CA SER A 215 -7.61 2.72 -2.48
C SER A 215 -6.37 3.07 -1.66
N TYR A 216 -6.31 2.67 -0.39
CA TYR A 216 -5.15 2.91 0.46
C TYR A 216 -3.93 2.09 0.02
N LEU A 217 -4.08 0.78 -0.10
CA LEU A 217 -2.99 -0.11 -0.52
C LEU A 217 -2.50 0.19 -1.96
N GLY A 218 -3.41 0.65 -2.83
CA GLY A 218 -3.08 1.01 -4.21
C GLY A 218 -2.18 2.23 -4.35
N GLN A 219 -2.09 3.10 -3.33
CA GLN A 219 -1.26 4.31 -3.39
C GLN A 219 0.24 3.99 -3.53
N GLY A 220 0.72 2.96 -2.83
CA GLY A 220 2.12 2.53 -2.92
C GLY A 220 2.49 2.11 -4.35
N ARG A 221 1.61 1.36 -5.01
CA ARG A 221 1.80 0.95 -6.41
C ARG A 221 1.87 2.12 -7.39
N ASP A 222 1.06 3.14 -7.18
CA ASP A 222 1.04 4.32 -8.06
C ASP A 222 2.29 5.18 -7.85
N GLN A 223 2.80 5.25 -6.63
CA GLN A 223 4.08 5.91 -6.32
C GLN A 223 5.27 5.15 -6.93
N ASN A 224 5.30 3.83 -6.78
CA ASN A 224 6.37 2.98 -7.32
C ASN A 224 6.36 2.92 -8.86
N ARG A 225 5.17 2.92 -9.49
CA ARG A 225 5.06 2.95 -10.96
C ARG A 225 5.53 4.26 -11.60
N GLY A 226 5.44 5.38 -10.87
CA GLY A 226 5.89 6.68 -11.35
C GLY A 226 7.39 6.95 -11.14
N ALA A 227 8.07 6.14 -10.33
CA ALA A 227 9.42 6.41 -9.88
C ALA A 227 10.50 5.91 -10.86
N VAL A 228 10.24 4.87 -11.65
CA VAL A 228 11.26 4.26 -12.52
C VAL A 228 10.73 4.06 -13.95
N GLU A 229 11.32 4.77 -14.90
CA GLU A 229 11.13 4.47 -16.34
C GLU A 229 12.06 3.32 -16.73
N LEU A 230 11.46 2.16 -17.04
CA LEU A 230 12.17 0.97 -17.49
C LEU A 230 12.26 0.92 -19.01
N SER A 231 13.45 0.65 -19.55
CA SER A 231 13.67 0.31 -20.96
C SER A 231 13.02 -1.05 -21.30
N GLU A 232 12.92 -1.35 -22.60
CA GLU A 232 12.39 -2.63 -23.08
C GLU A 232 13.21 -3.83 -22.55
N SER A 233 14.54 -3.73 -22.64
CA SER A 233 15.46 -4.77 -22.15
C SER A 233 15.38 -4.99 -20.64
N GLU A 234 15.21 -3.93 -19.84
CA GLU A 234 15.03 -4.05 -18.39
C GLU A 234 13.72 -4.76 -18.04
N ARG A 235 12.63 -4.48 -18.79
CA ARG A 235 11.35 -5.18 -18.61
C ARG A 235 11.46 -6.67 -18.96
N GLU A 236 12.16 -7.01 -20.06
CA GLU A 236 12.39 -8.41 -20.44
C GLU A 236 13.17 -9.17 -19.37
N VAL A 237 14.20 -8.57 -18.80
CA VAL A 237 14.98 -9.13 -17.69
C VAL A 237 14.12 -9.37 -16.46
N LEU A 238 13.33 -8.37 -16.06
CA LEU A 238 12.40 -8.51 -14.93
C LEU A 238 11.33 -9.56 -15.17
N MET A 239 10.79 -9.66 -16.38
CA MET A 239 9.80 -10.69 -16.73
C MET A 239 10.42 -12.10 -16.68
N ALA A 240 11.65 -12.28 -17.10
CA ALA A 240 12.38 -13.55 -17.01
C ALA A 240 12.57 -13.98 -15.54
N LEU A 241 13.04 -13.06 -14.69
CA LEU A 241 13.20 -13.30 -13.25
C LEU A 241 11.87 -13.62 -12.57
N TYR A 242 10.83 -12.85 -12.87
CA TYR A 242 9.47 -13.07 -12.35
C TYR A 242 8.90 -14.42 -12.74
N SER A 243 9.26 -14.93 -13.95
CA SER A 243 8.87 -16.25 -14.43
C SER A 243 9.69 -17.38 -13.80
N GLY A 244 10.60 -17.09 -12.87
CA GLY A 244 11.42 -18.07 -12.16
C GLY A 244 12.71 -18.46 -12.88
N VAL A 245 13.09 -17.73 -13.94
CA VAL A 245 14.39 -17.94 -14.59
C VAL A 245 15.50 -17.48 -13.65
N SER A 246 16.48 -18.37 -13.38
CA SER A 246 17.63 -18.01 -12.55
C SER A 246 18.41 -16.85 -13.15
N SER A 247 18.90 -15.92 -12.32
CA SER A 247 19.71 -14.78 -12.77
C SER A 247 20.88 -15.18 -13.68
N PHE A 248 21.46 -16.35 -13.46
CA PHE A 248 22.53 -16.90 -14.31
C PHE A 248 22.06 -17.40 -15.68
N GLU A 249 20.78 -17.72 -15.83
CA GLU A 249 20.20 -18.24 -17.07
C GLU A 249 19.55 -17.13 -17.91
N VAL A 250 19.31 -15.95 -17.33
CA VAL A 250 18.69 -14.80 -18.01
C VAL A 250 19.40 -14.44 -19.32
N PRO A 251 20.75 -14.36 -19.39
CA PRO A 251 21.43 -14.03 -20.64
C PRO A 251 21.10 -15.03 -21.76
N ASN A 252 21.15 -16.32 -21.46
CA ASN A 252 20.86 -17.38 -22.42
C ASN A 252 19.36 -17.42 -22.78
N PHE A 253 18.48 -17.19 -21.80
CA PHE A 253 17.04 -17.22 -22.00
C PHE A 253 16.56 -16.09 -22.92
N LEU A 254 17.11 -14.89 -22.74
CA LEU A 254 16.75 -13.71 -23.55
C LEU A 254 17.62 -13.55 -24.80
N GLY A 255 18.70 -14.33 -24.94
CA GLY A 255 19.66 -14.16 -26.03
C GLY A 255 20.44 -12.86 -25.93
N MET A 256 20.63 -12.33 -24.73
CA MET A 256 21.41 -11.13 -24.43
C MET A 256 22.85 -11.47 -24.07
N ASP A 257 23.76 -10.52 -24.30
CA ASP A 257 25.13 -10.61 -23.81
C ASP A 257 25.17 -10.56 -22.28
N VAL A 258 26.08 -11.34 -21.67
CA VAL A 258 26.22 -11.44 -20.20
C VAL A 258 26.52 -10.08 -19.60
N ASP A 259 27.49 -9.33 -20.19
CA ASP A 259 27.88 -8.01 -19.68
C ASP A 259 26.70 -7.04 -19.71
N ARG A 260 25.85 -7.15 -20.73
CA ARG A 260 24.65 -6.31 -20.85
C ARG A 260 23.60 -6.62 -19.79
N VAL A 261 23.42 -7.89 -19.44
CA VAL A 261 22.50 -8.30 -18.38
C VAL A 261 23.01 -7.86 -17.00
N GLU A 262 24.32 -7.96 -16.76
CA GLU A 262 24.94 -7.45 -15.53
C GLU A 262 24.77 -5.93 -15.38
N GLU A 263 24.99 -5.14 -16.45
CA GLU A 263 24.69 -3.69 -16.44
C GLU A 263 23.23 -3.40 -16.09
N ILE A 264 22.29 -4.21 -16.58
CA ILE A 264 20.87 -4.08 -16.26
C ILE A 264 20.62 -4.42 -14.80
N PHE A 265 21.21 -5.47 -14.27
CA PHE A 265 21.08 -5.81 -12.85
C PHE A 265 21.62 -4.70 -11.95
N GLU A 266 22.84 -4.20 -12.23
CA GLU A 266 23.42 -3.08 -11.47
C GLU A 266 22.50 -1.87 -11.45
N ARG A 267 21.95 -1.48 -12.62
CA ARG A 267 21.02 -0.35 -12.70
C ARG A 267 19.73 -0.61 -11.93
N LEU A 268 19.15 -1.82 -12.02
CA LEU A 268 17.91 -2.16 -11.33
C LEU A 268 18.10 -2.24 -9.81
N ILE A 269 19.30 -2.59 -9.33
CA ILE A 269 19.70 -2.52 -7.93
C ILE A 269 19.86 -1.06 -7.49
N GLU A 270 20.48 -0.20 -8.29
CA GLU A 270 20.63 1.24 -7.99
C GLU A 270 19.29 1.98 -7.83
N VAL A 271 18.24 1.48 -8.47
CA VAL A 271 16.88 2.08 -8.40
C VAL A 271 15.91 1.28 -7.52
N ASP A 272 16.44 0.45 -6.63
CA ASP A 272 15.68 -0.37 -5.66
C ASP A 272 14.61 -1.29 -6.30
N VAL A 273 14.82 -1.73 -7.55
CA VAL A 273 13.93 -2.69 -8.25
C VAL A 273 14.41 -4.14 -8.06
N LEU A 274 15.71 -4.35 -7.86
CA LEU A 274 16.32 -5.64 -7.51
C LEU A 274 17.15 -5.50 -6.25
N GLU A 275 17.28 -6.59 -5.51
CA GLU A 275 18.16 -6.71 -4.35
C GLU A 275 19.26 -7.74 -4.65
N GLU A 276 20.50 -7.45 -4.24
CA GLU A 276 21.62 -8.39 -4.35
C GLU A 276 21.56 -9.42 -3.21
N VAL A 277 21.09 -10.63 -3.53
CA VAL A 277 20.92 -11.71 -2.53
C VAL A 277 22.20 -12.48 -2.25
N ARG A 278 23.16 -12.51 -3.20
CA ARG A 278 24.41 -13.26 -3.08
C ARG A 278 25.52 -12.73 -3.98
N THR A 279 26.65 -12.41 -3.39
CA THR A 279 27.89 -12.17 -4.14
C THR A 279 28.55 -13.52 -4.42
N ARG A 280 28.54 -13.99 -5.67
CA ARG A 280 29.30 -15.17 -6.07
C ARG A 280 30.76 -14.79 -6.31
N ARG A 281 31.67 -15.38 -5.55
CA ARG A 281 33.09 -15.29 -5.87
C ARG A 281 33.42 -16.31 -6.98
N GLU A 282 33.77 -15.83 -8.15
CA GLU A 282 34.44 -16.67 -9.13
C GLU A 282 35.87 -16.94 -8.66
N VAL A 283 36.25 -18.20 -8.65
CA VAL A 283 37.58 -18.63 -8.29
C VAL A 283 38.16 -19.44 -9.44
N SER A 284 39.42 -19.17 -9.82
CA SER A 284 40.17 -19.94 -10.77
C SER A 284 41.39 -20.56 -10.09
N LEU A 285 41.81 -21.71 -10.59
CA LEU A 285 43.02 -22.39 -10.07
C LEU A 285 44.27 -21.62 -10.47
N GLU A 286 44.98 -21.12 -9.47
CA GLU A 286 46.34 -20.63 -9.61
C GLU A 286 47.29 -21.78 -10.05
N PRO A 287 48.49 -21.52 -10.63
CA PRO A 287 49.41 -22.54 -11.05
C PRO A 287 49.70 -23.60 -9.97
N ARG A 288 49.84 -23.17 -8.72
CA ARG A 288 50.02 -24.06 -7.57
C ARG A 288 48.79 -24.96 -7.31
N GLY A 289 47.61 -24.42 -7.45
CA GLY A 289 46.34 -25.17 -7.30
C GLY A 289 46.18 -26.22 -8.41
N ARG A 290 46.60 -25.91 -9.64
CA ARG A 290 46.60 -26.84 -10.76
C ARG A 290 47.53 -28.00 -10.53
N ASN A 291 48.74 -27.74 -9.97
CA ASN A 291 49.70 -28.80 -9.65
C ASN A 291 49.15 -29.75 -8.57
N ILE A 292 48.60 -29.20 -7.49
CA ILE A 292 47.98 -30.00 -6.41
C ILE A 292 46.81 -30.85 -6.95
N ALA A 293 45.96 -30.26 -7.78
CA ALA A 293 44.84 -31.00 -8.38
C ALA A 293 45.31 -32.12 -9.31
N SER A 294 46.39 -31.88 -10.08
CA SER A 294 47.00 -32.90 -10.95
C SER A 294 47.64 -34.04 -10.17
N GLU A 295 48.33 -33.74 -9.06
CA GLU A 295 48.88 -34.78 -8.17
C GLU A 295 47.76 -35.62 -7.53
N ALA A 296 46.70 -35.00 -7.02
CA ALA A 296 45.55 -35.70 -6.44
C ALA A 296 44.80 -36.59 -7.45
N MET A 297 44.79 -36.23 -8.74
CA MET A 297 44.23 -37.09 -9.81
C MET A 297 45.09 -38.29 -10.15
N ASN A 298 46.43 -38.21 -9.94
CA ASN A 298 47.38 -39.31 -10.24
C ASN A 298 47.48 -40.31 -9.07
N GLU A 299 46.95 -39.98 -7.90
CA GLU A 299 46.95 -40.87 -6.72
C GLU A 299 45.66 -41.73 -6.60
N GLN A 300 44.73 -41.62 -7.54
CA GLN A 300 43.54 -42.48 -7.66
C GLN A 300 43.73 -43.54 -8.75
#